data_6f5555c4bdae588bfd5e26d1d9db145e
#
_entry.id   6f5555c4bdae588bfd5e26d1d9db145e
#
_cell.length_a   1.000
_cell.length_b   1.000
_cell.length_c   1.000
_cell.angle_alpha   90.00
_cell.angle_beta   90.00
_cell.angle_gamma   90.00
#
_symmetry.space_group_name_H-M   'P 1'
#
loop_
_entity.id
_entity.type
_entity.pdbx_description
1 polymer ?
#
loop_
_entity_poly.entity_id
_entity_poly.type
_entity_poly.pdbx_seq_one_letter_code
_entity_poly.pdbx_strand_id
1 'polypeptide(L)'
;MRYSSILWDADDDPEGNVQHLAEHGLDVEDVEWVLGAPSSKGASQSSGLPSVWGYTPDGTYIIVIYDEIDDDTIRVVTAYEVPEPGE
;
A
#
# COMPACT_ATOMS: atom_id res chain seq x y z
N MET A 1 6.15 -3.17 -9.92
CA MET A 1 5.63 -4.41 -9.27
C MET A 1 5.15 -5.37 -10.32
N ARG A 2 5.29 -6.66 -10.05
CA ARG A 2 4.96 -7.71 -11.02
C ARG A 2 3.68 -8.45 -10.69
N TYR A 3 2.92 -7.94 -9.76
CA TYR A 3 1.69 -8.59 -9.36
C TYR A 3 0.58 -8.22 -10.33
N SER A 4 -0.14 -9.22 -10.80
CA SER A 4 -1.24 -9.02 -11.73
C SER A 4 -2.57 -8.81 -11.01
N SER A 5 -2.63 -9.16 -9.72
CA SER A 5 -3.86 -9.04 -8.93
C SER A 5 -3.58 -8.47 -7.56
N ILE A 6 -4.42 -7.54 -7.13
CA ILE A 6 -4.39 -6.98 -5.80
C ILE A 6 -5.76 -7.27 -5.18
N LEU A 7 -5.77 -7.92 -4.02
CA LEU A 7 -7.02 -8.25 -3.35
C LEU A 7 -7.49 -7.07 -2.51
N TRP A 8 -8.68 -6.59 -2.83
CA TRP A 8 -9.35 -5.52 -2.09
C TRP A 8 -10.61 -6.07 -1.44
N ASP A 9 -10.82 -5.74 -0.18
CA ASP A 9 -12.06 -6.07 0.51
C ASP A 9 -13.18 -5.16 -0.02
N ALA A 10 -14.42 -5.48 0.32
CA ALA A 10 -15.55 -4.63 -0.07
C ALA A 10 -15.36 -3.23 0.54
N ASP A 11 -15.72 -2.19 -0.22
CA ASP A 11 -15.49 -0.82 0.21
C ASP A 11 -16.37 -0.41 1.38
N ASP A 12 -17.41 -1.17 1.71
CA ASP A 12 -18.27 -0.94 2.87
C ASP A 12 -17.94 -1.85 4.06
N ASP A 13 -16.87 -2.66 3.96
CA ASP A 13 -16.44 -3.53 5.06
C ASP A 13 -15.63 -2.70 6.07
N PRO A 14 -16.13 -2.47 7.29
CA PRO A 14 -15.44 -1.61 8.24
C PRO A 14 -14.10 -2.16 8.73
N GLU A 15 -13.84 -3.47 8.55
CA GLU A 15 -12.57 -4.09 8.91
C GLU A 15 -11.73 -4.41 7.68
N GLY A 16 -12.18 -4.02 6.49
CA GLY A 16 -11.49 -4.28 5.25
C GLY A 16 -10.38 -3.30 4.95
N ASN A 17 -9.51 -3.66 4.02
CA ASN A 17 -8.36 -2.83 3.68
C ASN A 17 -8.77 -1.51 3.02
N VAL A 18 -9.87 -1.48 2.26
CA VAL A 18 -10.34 -0.24 1.63
C VAL A 18 -10.72 0.80 2.68
N GLN A 19 -11.49 0.38 3.69
CA GLN A 19 -11.87 1.29 4.77
C GLN A 19 -10.67 1.70 5.62
N HIS A 20 -9.72 0.79 5.79
CA HIS A 20 -8.50 1.07 6.52
C HIS A 20 -7.69 2.17 5.84
N LEU A 21 -7.58 2.14 4.51
CA LEU A 21 -6.94 3.20 3.75
C LEU A 21 -7.65 4.53 3.94
N ALA A 22 -8.97 4.51 3.92
CA ALA A 22 -9.76 5.73 4.06
C ALA A 22 -9.52 6.40 5.41
N GLU A 23 -9.26 5.64 6.47
CA GLU A 23 -8.93 6.18 7.78
C GLU A 23 -7.64 6.97 7.76
N HIS A 24 -6.76 6.68 6.81
CA HIS A 24 -5.49 7.38 6.63
C HIS A 24 -5.55 8.41 5.50
N GLY A 25 -6.75 8.68 4.99
CA GLY A 25 -6.93 9.67 3.91
C GLY A 25 -6.52 9.19 2.54
N LEU A 26 -6.41 7.87 2.35
CA LEU A 26 -5.97 7.27 1.09
C LEU A 26 -7.10 6.49 0.44
N ASP A 27 -6.96 6.20 -0.85
CA ASP A 27 -7.90 5.35 -1.57
C ASP A 27 -7.14 4.28 -2.37
N VAL A 28 -7.91 3.41 -3.02
CA VAL A 28 -7.35 2.31 -3.80
C VAL A 28 -6.45 2.83 -4.92
N GLU A 29 -6.85 3.91 -5.58
CA GLU A 29 -6.06 4.46 -6.68
C GLU A 29 -4.69 4.96 -6.23
N ASP A 30 -4.62 5.59 -5.06
CA ASP A 30 -3.35 6.05 -4.49
C ASP A 30 -2.39 4.89 -4.31
N VAL A 31 -2.89 3.80 -3.72
CA VAL A 31 -2.07 2.63 -3.41
C VAL A 31 -1.65 1.91 -4.68
N GLU A 32 -2.57 1.74 -5.62
CA GLU A 32 -2.24 1.08 -6.90
C GLU A 32 -1.21 1.88 -7.68
N TRP A 33 -1.27 3.20 -7.60
CA TRP A 33 -0.28 4.06 -8.25
C TRP A 33 1.11 3.80 -7.68
N VAL A 34 1.24 3.75 -6.35
CA VAL A 34 2.52 3.51 -5.70
C VAL A 34 3.02 2.09 -5.98
N LEU A 35 2.12 1.09 -5.96
CA LEU A 35 2.51 -0.28 -6.27
C LEU A 35 3.00 -0.43 -7.70
N GLY A 36 2.46 0.36 -8.62
CA GLY A 36 2.89 0.34 -10.02
C GLY A 36 4.24 0.98 -10.27
N ALA A 37 4.65 1.93 -9.43
CA ALA A 37 5.90 2.68 -9.62
C ALA A 37 6.49 3.08 -8.26
N PRO A 38 6.93 2.08 -7.45
CA PRO A 38 7.47 2.41 -6.13
C PRO A 38 8.84 3.07 -6.23
N SER A 39 9.11 4.00 -5.31
CA SER A 39 10.42 4.64 -5.20
C SER A 39 11.41 3.73 -4.50
N SER A 40 10.95 2.93 -3.53
CA SER A 40 11.82 1.98 -2.83
C SER A 40 11.00 0.82 -2.30
N LYS A 41 11.70 -0.25 -1.93
CA LYS A 41 11.11 -1.48 -1.41
C LYS A 41 11.85 -1.91 -0.16
N GLY A 42 11.15 -2.64 0.70
CA GLY A 42 11.75 -3.16 1.92
C GLY A 42 10.75 -3.96 2.70
N ALA A 43 10.91 -3.96 4.02
CA ALA A 43 10.00 -4.64 4.92
C ALA A 43 9.57 -3.69 6.03
N SER A 44 8.33 -3.86 6.51
CA SER A 44 7.84 -3.09 7.64
C SER A 44 8.61 -3.49 8.90
N GLN A 45 9.09 -2.49 9.65
CA GLN A 45 9.83 -2.76 10.88
C GLN A 45 8.96 -3.39 11.97
N SER A 46 7.67 -3.08 11.96
CA SER A 46 6.77 -3.57 13.00
C SER A 46 6.24 -4.96 12.72
N SER A 47 6.05 -5.34 11.47
CA SER A 47 5.42 -6.61 11.11
C SER A 47 6.33 -7.54 10.31
N GLY A 48 7.40 -7.01 9.72
CA GLY A 48 8.27 -7.79 8.84
C GLY A 48 7.68 -8.08 7.48
N LEU A 49 6.47 -7.59 7.20
CA LEU A 49 5.82 -7.81 5.91
C LEU A 49 6.47 -6.97 4.81
N PRO A 50 6.45 -7.45 3.57
CA PRO A 50 6.98 -6.68 2.46
C PRO A 50 6.26 -5.34 2.33
N SER A 51 7.03 -4.32 1.97
CA SER A 51 6.52 -2.95 1.89
C SER A 51 7.16 -2.23 0.71
N VAL A 52 6.43 -1.26 0.16
CA VAL A 52 6.98 -0.35 -0.84
C VAL A 52 6.67 1.08 -0.40
N TRP A 53 7.50 2.00 -0.84
CA TRP A 53 7.33 3.44 -0.58
C TRP A 53 7.23 4.15 -1.90
N GLY A 54 6.46 5.21 -1.95
CA GLY A 54 6.38 6.02 -3.14
C GLY A 54 5.43 7.19 -2.98
N TYR A 55 5.28 7.95 -4.05
CA TYR A 55 4.43 9.15 -4.06
C TYR A 55 3.12 8.83 -4.74
N THR A 56 2.03 9.28 -4.12
CA THR A 56 0.70 9.21 -4.74
C THR A 56 0.62 10.23 -5.89
N PRO A 57 -0.43 10.17 -6.71
CA PRO A 57 -0.58 11.14 -7.79
C PRO A 57 -0.57 12.60 -7.33
N ASP A 58 -0.99 12.87 -6.10
CA ASP A 58 -1.01 14.24 -5.56
C ASP A 58 0.29 14.61 -4.83
N GLY A 59 1.30 13.73 -4.84
CA GLY A 59 2.61 14.03 -4.26
C GLY A 59 2.79 13.65 -2.81
N THR A 60 1.87 12.91 -2.22
CA THR A 60 1.99 12.44 -0.84
C THR A 60 2.88 11.20 -0.77
N TYR A 61 3.87 11.22 0.10
CA TYR A 61 4.78 10.06 0.25
C TYR A 61 4.19 9.09 1.26
N ILE A 62 4.01 7.84 0.83
CA ILE A 62 3.36 6.81 1.64
C ILE A 62 4.17 5.52 1.64
N ILE A 63 3.89 4.70 2.66
CA ILE A 63 4.30 3.29 2.70
C ILE A 63 3.07 2.45 2.40
N VAL A 64 3.25 1.38 1.63
CA VAL A 64 2.20 0.37 1.39
C VAL A 64 2.73 -0.96 1.92
N ILE A 65 2.03 -1.53 2.87
CA ILE A 65 2.38 -2.80 3.50
C ILE A 65 1.42 -3.85 2.99
N TYR A 66 1.95 -4.95 2.47
CA TYR A 66 1.13 -5.97 1.84
C TYR A 66 1.61 -7.36 2.21
N ASP A 67 0.74 -8.34 1.96
CA ASP A 67 1.01 -9.76 2.16
C ASP A 67 0.99 -10.43 0.79
N GLU A 68 1.94 -11.31 0.54
CA GLU A 68 1.99 -12.05 -0.71
C GLU A 68 1.16 -13.31 -0.59
N ILE A 69 0.10 -13.39 -1.41
CA ILE A 69 -0.81 -14.53 -1.39
C ILE A 69 -0.26 -15.66 -2.26
N ASP A 70 0.23 -15.29 -3.46
CA ASP A 70 0.92 -16.23 -4.35
C ASP A 70 1.86 -15.44 -5.27
N ASP A 71 2.37 -16.08 -6.33
CA ASP A 71 3.40 -15.49 -7.18
C ASP A 71 3.00 -14.19 -7.86
N ASP A 72 1.70 -13.99 -8.07
CA ASP A 72 1.23 -12.80 -8.80
C ASP A 72 0.05 -12.10 -8.13
N THR A 73 -0.26 -12.46 -6.88
CA THR A 73 -1.38 -11.86 -6.13
C THR A 73 -0.90 -11.37 -4.77
N ILE A 74 -1.24 -10.14 -4.43
CA ILE A 74 -0.97 -9.59 -3.10
C ILE A 74 -2.28 -9.09 -2.48
N ARG A 75 -2.29 -8.99 -1.16
CA ARG A 75 -3.36 -8.36 -0.41
C ARG A 75 -2.76 -7.19 0.36
N VAL A 76 -3.28 -6.00 0.12
CA VAL A 76 -2.82 -4.82 0.86
C VAL A 76 -3.31 -4.92 2.29
N VAL A 77 -2.40 -4.80 3.24
CA VAL A 77 -2.73 -4.81 4.67
C VAL A 77 -3.08 -3.40 5.14
N THR A 78 -2.22 -2.44 4.83
CA THR A 78 -2.46 -1.04 5.16
C THR A 78 -1.54 -0.15 4.33
N ALA A 79 -1.83 1.15 4.35
CA ALA A 79 -0.95 2.17 3.79
C ALA A 79 -1.18 3.46 4.54
N TYR A 80 -0.14 4.26 4.70
CA TYR A 80 -0.26 5.54 5.39
C TYR A 80 0.90 6.46 5.00
N GLU A 81 0.71 7.74 5.26
CA GLU A 81 1.72 8.75 4.97
C GLU A 81 2.90 8.60 5.92
N VAL A 82 4.11 8.76 5.37
CA VAL A 82 5.35 8.72 6.15
C VAL A 82 6.23 9.90 5.73
N PRO A 83 7.23 10.27 6.56
CA PRO A 83 8.14 11.35 6.17
C PRO A 83 8.90 11.00 4.89
N GLU A 84 9.14 12.02 4.08
CA GLU A 84 9.91 11.84 2.85
C GLU A 84 11.36 11.50 3.19
N PRO A 85 12.02 10.65 2.37
CA PRO A 85 13.40 10.29 2.61
C PRO A 85 14.33 11.50 2.36
N GLY A 86 15.42 11.55 3.10
CA GLY A 86 16.40 12.61 2.94
C GLY A 86 16.09 13.90 3.68
N GLU A 87 15.03 13.92 4.46
CA GLU A 87 14.64 15.08 5.25
C GLU A 87 15.27 15.09 6.64
#